data_74844d2c4486dccf3ec9b715fc927cad
#
_entry.id   74844d2c4486dccf3ec9b715fc927cad
#
_cell.length_a   1.000
_cell.length_b   1.000
_cell.length_c   1.000
_cell.angle_alpha   90.00
_cell.angle_beta   90.00
_cell.angle_gamma   90.00
#
_symmetry.space_group_name_H-M   'P 1'
#
loop_
_entity.id
_entity.type
_entity.pdbx_description
1 polymer ?
#
loop_
_entity_poly.entity_id
_entity_poly.type
_entity_poly.pdbx_seq_one_letter_code
_entity_poly.pdbx_strand_id
1 'polypeptide(L)'
;MDINTLREKVERIFLELGFKNEIIGGKQYRYLVYNNCYCKITYLNSREAFVIECADNVEDASNGVLEDGDLYYLNIPEEEMLCKLRKDIVAYYME
;
A
#
# COMPACT_ATOMS: atom_id res chain seq x y z
N MET A 1 20.34 -0.33 2.21
CA MET A 1 19.00 0.10 2.66
C MET A 1 18.21 -1.11 3.15
N ASP A 2 17.60 -0.98 4.30
CA ASP A 2 16.78 -2.05 4.85
C ASP A 2 15.34 -1.95 4.30
N ILE A 3 14.93 -2.95 3.56
CA ILE A 3 13.59 -2.98 2.94
C ILE A 3 12.49 -2.98 4.00
N ASN A 4 12.71 -3.67 5.12
CA ASN A 4 11.71 -3.69 6.19
C ASN A 4 11.52 -2.32 6.82
N THR A 5 12.60 -1.58 7.03
CA THR A 5 12.54 -0.22 7.57
C THR A 5 11.82 0.71 6.60
N LEU A 6 12.10 0.58 5.30
CA LEU A 6 11.45 1.40 4.29
C LEU A 6 9.95 1.05 4.18
N ARG A 7 9.62 -0.24 4.26
CA ARG A 7 8.21 -0.68 4.28
C ARG A 7 7.46 -0.06 5.46
N GLU A 8 8.08 0.01 6.63
CA GLU A 8 7.48 0.63 7.80
C GLU A 8 7.20 2.11 7.58
N LYS A 9 8.10 2.81 6.88
CA LYS A 9 7.90 4.22 6.54
C LYS A 9 6.73 4.39 5.57
N VAL A 10 6.61 3.52 4.58
CA VAL A 10 5.50 3.53 3.63
C VAL A 10 4.19 3.28 4.37
N GLU A 11 4.16 2.27 5.23
CA GLU A 11 2.98 1.95 6.02
C GLU A 11 2.57 3.11 6.92
N ARG A 12 3.55 3.78 7.52
CA ARG A 12 3.29 4.93 8.39
C ARG A 12 2.60 6.06 7.64
N ILE A 13 2.94 6.28 6.38
CA ILE A 13 2.28 7.30 5.55
C ILE A 13 0.79 7.00 5.43
N PHE A 14 0.43 5.74 5.16
CA PHE A 14 -0.98 5.32 5.12
C PHE A 14 -1.67 5.61 6.46
N LEU A 15 -1.03 5.25 7.57
CA LEU A 15 -1.61 5.44 8.90
C LEU A 15 -1.80 6.93 9.23
N GLU A 16 -0.82 7.76 8.87
CA GLU A 16 -0.90 9.21 9.07
C GLU A 16 -2.03 9.84 8.27
N LEU A 17 -2.34 9.27 7.10
CA LEU A 17 -3.42 9.77 6.25
C LEU A 17 -4.80 9.28 6.68
N GLY A 18 -4.87 8.41 7.69
CA GLY A 18 -6.15 7.94 8.23
C GLY A 18 -6.52 6.52 7.89
N PHE A 19 -5.66 5.78 7.20
CA PHE A 19 -5.87 4.35 6.96
C PHE A 19 -5.71 3.59 8.26
N LYS A 20 -6.39 2.46 8.39
CA LYS A 20 -6.32 1.60 9.58
C LYS A 20 -5.93 0.19 9.17
N ASN A 21 -5.17 -0.48 10.03
CA ASN A 21 -4.85 -1.88 9.85
C ASN A 21 -6.07 -2.73 10.19
N GLU A 22 -6.48 -3.59 9.26
CA GLU A 22 -7.61 -4.50 9.47
C GLU A 22 -7.28 -5.88 8.91
N ILE A 23 -7.81 -6.91 9.55
CA ILE A 23 -7.69 -8.30 9.09
C ILE A 23 -9.03 -8.70 8.50
N ILE A 24 -9.04 -9.12 7.23
CA ILE A 24 -10.26 -9.36 6.46
C ILE A 24 -10.32 -10.81 6.00
N GLY A 25 -11.52 -11.40 6.10
CA GLY A 25 -11.82 -12.71 5.54
C GLY A 25 -11.32 -13.88 6.36
N GLY A 26 -11.72 -15.07 5.94
CA GLY A 26 -11.39 -16.32 6.64
C GLY A 26 -9.90 -16.68 6.56
N LYS A 27 -9.19 -16.17 5.55
CA LYS A 27 -7.75 -16.38 5.39
C LYS A 27 -6.92 -15.33 6.14
N GLN A 28 -7.58 -14.40 6.82
CA GLN A 28 -6.94 -13.37 7.62
C GLN A 28 -5.94 -12.51 6.84
N TYR A 29 -6.38 -12.00 5.70
CA TYR A 29 -5.58 -11.04 4.95
C TYR A 29 -5.50 -9.73 5.72
N ARG A 30 -4.30 -9.16 5.80
CA ARG A 30 -4.08 -7.88 6.48
C ARG A 30 -4.01 -6.75 5.46
N TYR A 31 -4.83 -5.73 5.68
CA TYR A 31 -4.91 -4.58 4.78
C TYR A 31 -4.80 -3.27 5.56
N LEU A 32 -4.41 -2.22 4.83
CA LEU A 32 -4.55 -0.84 5.25
C LEU A 32 -5.83 -0.33 4.61
N VAL A 33 -6.81 0.07 5.41
CA VAL A 33 -8.16 0.33 4.94
C VAL A 33 -8.58 1.78 5.18
N TYR A 34 -9.11 2.41 4.13
CA TYR A 34 -9.74 3.71 4.20
C TYR A 34 -11.05 3.64 3.42
N ASN A 35 -12.18 3.84 4.12
CA ASN A 35 -13.52 3.63 3.54
C ASN A 35 -13.59 2.22 2.94
N ASN A 36 -13.91 2.10 1.65
CA ASN A 36 -13.97 0.81 0.97
C ASN A 36 -12.71 0.49 0.18
N CYS A 37 -11.62 1.18 0.46
CA CYS A 37 -10.35 0.95 -0.21
C CYS A 37 -9.44 0.10 0.67
N TYR A 38 -9.06 -1.07 0.20
CA TYR A 38 -8.25 -2.06 0.92
C TYR A 38 -6.90 -2.16 0.25
N CYS A 39 -5.86 -1.64 0.89
CA CYS A 39 -4.52 -1.53 0.30
C CYS A 39 -3.53 -2.49 0.96
N LYS A 40 -2.61 -2.99 0.16
CA LYS A 40 -1.53 -3.87 0.61
C LYS A 40 -0.22 -3.41 -0.02
N ILE A 41 0.84 -3.36 0.79
CA ILE A 41 2.18 -2.98 0.33
C ILE A 41 2.95 -4.25 0.03
N THR A 42 3.42 -4.40 -1.21
CA THR A 42 4.19 -5.56 -1.65
C THR A 42 5.51 -5.09 -2.23
N TYR A 43 6.61 -5.75 -1.86
CA TYR A 43 7.92 -5.47 -2.43
C TYR A 43 8.25 -6.48 -3.53
N LEU A 44 8.62 -5.97 -4.70
CA LEU A 44 8.98 -6.79 -5.85
C LEU A 44 10.51 -6.80 -5.99
N ASN A 45 11.14 -7.90 -5.58
CA ASN A 45 12.60 -8.05 -5.63
C ASN A 45 13.15 -7.89 -7.04
N SER A 46 12.47 -8.48 -8.03
CA SER A 46 12.91 -8.44 -9.42
C SER A 46 12.94 -7.05 -10.02
N ARG A 47 12.22 -6.10 -9.44
CA ARG A 47 12.13 -4.72 -9.94
C ARG A 47 12.68 -3.70 -8.97
N GLU A 48 13.09 -4.15 -7.78
CA GLU A 48 13.54 -3.27 -6.70
C GLU A 48 12.55 -2.12 -6.49
N ALA A 49 11.29 -2.49 -6.30
CA ALA A 49 10.20 -1.51 -6.18
C ALA A 49 9.11 -2.00 -5.24
N PHE A 50 8.42 -1.04 -4.61
CA PHE A 50 7.17 -1.34 -3.93
C PHE A 50 6.00 -1.16 -4.89
N VAL A 51 4.99 -2.00 -4.76
CA VAL A 51 3.70 -1.83 -5.44
C VAL A 51 2.62 -1.75 -4.38
N ILE A 52 1.65 -0.87 -4.60
CA ILE A 52 0.47 -0.79 -3.74
C ILE A 52 -0.64 -1.55 -4.47
N GLU A 53 -1.03 -2.68 -3.92
CA GLU A 53 -2.12 -3.48 -4.44
C GLU A 53 -3.39 -3.09 -3.69
N CYS A 54 -4.52 -3.04 -4.36
CA CYS A 54 -5.76 -2.63 -3.72
C CYS A 54 -6.99 -3.36 -4.23
N ALA A 55 -8.01 -3.42 -3.35
CA ALA A 55 -9.35 -3.83 -3.70
C ALA A 55 -10.29 -2.69 -3.32
N ASP A 56 -11.36 -2.51 -4.08
CA ASP A 56 -12.33 -1.43 -3.85
C ASP A 56 -13.62 -1.92 -3.17
N ASN A 57 -13.62 -3.16 -2.69
CA ASN A 57 -14.75 -3.74 -1.99
C ASN A 57 -14.28 -4.86 -1.07
N VAL A 58 -15.08 -5.16 -0.05
CA VAL A 58 -14.73 -6.16 0.96
C VAL A 58 -14.73 -7.58 0.39
N GLU A 59 -15.54 -7.86 -0.60
CA GLU A 59 -15.61 -9.20 -1.20
C GLU A 59 -14.28 -9.56 -1.86
N ASP A 60 -13.76 -8.69 -2.71
CA ASP A 60 -12.48 -8.91 -3.36
C ASP A 60 -11.35 -8.96 -2.33
N ALA A 61 -11.35 -8.08 -1.35
CA ALA A 61 -10.36 -8.08 -0.28
C ALA A 61 -10.38 -9.40 0.49
N SER A 62 -11.57 -9.92 0.78
CA SER A 62 -11.74 -11.19 1.51
C SER A 62 -11.20 -12.39 0.73
N ASN A 63 -11.21 -12.30 -0.59
CA ASN A 63 -10.74 -13.37 -1.48
C ASN A 63 -9.31 -13.15 -1.97
N GLY A 64 -8.66 -12.06 -1.55
CA GLY A 64 -7.30 -11.75 -1.98
C GLY A 64 -7.20 -11.31 -3.43
N VAL A 65 -8.29 -10.82 -4.01
CA VAL A 65 -8.33 -10.35 -5.40
C VAL A 65 -7.98 -8.86 -5.40
N LEU A 66 -6.77 -8.54 -5.84
CA LEU A 66 -6.22 -7.19 -5.78
C LEU A 66 -5.76 -6.72 -7.15
N GLU A 67 -5.86 -5.41 -7.39
CA GLU A 67 -5.32 -4.79 -8.59
C GLU A 67 -4.04 -4.05 -8.23
N ASP A 68 -3.04 -4.12 -9.11
CA ASP A 68 -1.77 -3.42 -8.92
C ASP A 68 -1.91 -1.94 -9.23
N GLY A 69 -1.40 -1.13 -8.31
CA GLY A 69 -1.27 0.30 -8.55
C GLY A 69 0.10 0.64 -9.13
N ASP A 70 0.55 1.87 -8.88
CA ASP A 70 1.86 2.31 -9.37
C ASP A 70 3.00 1.61 -8.66
N LEU A 71 4.14 1.56 -9.34
CA LEU A 71 5.39 1.06 -8.80
C LEU A 71 6.21 2.22 -8.24
N TYR A 72 6.81 1.99 -7.08
CA TYR A 72 7.67 2.97 -6.41
C TYR A 72 9.08 2.40 -6.33
N TYR A 73 9.93 2.83 -7.27
CA TYR A 73 11.28 2.29 -7.43
C TYR A 73 12.25 2.84 -6.40
N LEU A 74 13.20 2.01 -5.97
CA LEU A 74 14.21 2.39 -4.98
C LEU A 74 15.42 3.09 -5.59
N ASN A 75 15.44 3.30 -6.90
CA ASN A 75 16.55 3.97 -7.59
C ASN A 75 16.46 5.50 -7.56
N ILE A 76 15.50 6.05 -6.85
CA ILE A 76 15.37 7.50 -6.63
C ILE A 76 15.54 7.77 -5.13
N PRO A 77 15.83 9.03 -4.73
CA PRO A 77 15.97 9.36 -3.31
C PRO A 77 14.74 8.97 -2.51
N GLU A 78 14.95 8.44 -1.32
CA GLU A 78 13.85 7.96 -0.47
C GLU A 78 12.78 9.02 -0.22
N GLU A 79 13.20 10.25 0.11
CA GLU A 79 12.26 11.34 0.40
C GLU A 79 11.38 11.66 -0.81
N GLU A 80 11.97 11.60 -1.99
CA GLU A 80 11.26 11.86 -3.24
C GLU A 80 10.21 10.79 -3.50
N MET A 81 10.60 9.54 -3.31
CA MET A 81 9.70 8.41 -3.48
C MET A 81 8.53 8.48 -2.48
N LEU A 82 8.83 8.78 -1.21
CA LEU A 82 7.79 8.87 -0.18
C LEU A 82 6.85 10.06 -0.41
N CYS A 83 7.36 11.17 -0.92
CA CYS A 83 6.55 12.33 -1.26
C CYS A 83 5.58 12.01 -2.39
N LYS A 84 6.07 11.34 -3.44
CA LYS A 84 5.23 10.90 -4.55
C LYS A 84 4.15 9.93 -4.07
N LEU A 85 4.54 8.98 -3.23
CA LEU A 85 3.62 8.00 -2.68
C LEU A 85 2.48 8.67 -1.90
N ARG A 86 2.81 9.64 -1.05
CA ARG A 86 1.80 10.37 -0.26
C ARG A 86 0.79 11.08 -1.16
N LYS A 87 1.25 11.73 -2.21
CA LYS A 87 0.38 12.41 -3.17
C LYS A 87 -0.52 11.43 -3.90
N ASP A 88 0.05 10.31 -4.33
CA ASP A 88 -0.70 9.30 -5.07
C ASP A 88 -1.77 8.64 -4.20
N ILE A 89 -1.48 8.36 -2.93
CA ILE A 89 -2.46 7.78 -2.01
C ILE A 89 -3.68 8.69 -1.91
N VAL A 90 -3.44 9.99 -1.70
CA VAL A 90 -4.55 10.94 -1.59
C VAL A 90 -5.36 11.00 -2.88
N ALA A 91 -4.66 11.06 -4.01
CA ALA A 91 -5.33 11.21 -5.32
C ALA A 91 -6.11 9.96 -5.73
N TYR A 92 -5.56 8.76 -5.47
CA TYR A 92 -6.13 7.53 -6.01
C TYR A 92 -7.04 6.79 -5.05
N TYR A 93 -6.81 6.92 -3.75
CA TYR A 93 -7.49 6.08 -2.77
C TYR A 93 -8.36 6.86 -1.78
N MET A 94 -8.23 8.17 -1.71
CA MET A 94 -8.95 8.98 -0.73
C MET A 94 -9.94 9.97 -1.34
N GLU A 95 -9.98 10.09 -2.65
CA GLU A 95 -10.92 10.98 -3.35
C GLU A 95 -12.07 10.25 -4.01
#